data_c653fab62ea7e2293a362333c36939c5
#
_entry.id   c653fab62ea7e2293a362333c36939c5
#
_cell.length_a   1.000
_cell.length_b   1.000
_cell.length_c   1.000
_cell.angle_alpha   90.00
_cell.angle_beta   90.00
_cell.angle_gamma   90.00
#
_symmetry.space_group_name_H-M   'P 1'
#
loop_
_entity.id
_entity.type
_entity.pdbx_description
1 polymer ?
#
loop_
_entity_poly.entity_id
_entity_poly.type
_entity_poly.pdbx_seq_one_letter_code
_entity_poly.pdbx_strand_id
1 'polypeptide(L)'
;MSAARDKTHYLYIAVIAAVVLGIAIGFAAPDVGIALKPLGTAFVALIKMMISPIIFCTIVLGVGSVTKAAKVGRVGGLALGYFIAMSTVALGIGLLVGNLVDPGQGLQLTDELRKAAEAEAAKGGETDTVTFLLGIIPTTLVSAFTEGQVLQTLLVALLTGFALQAMGERAKPILNGITHIQRLVFRILAMIMWAAPVGAFGAIAAVVGATGMDALRSLGVIMLAFYLTCVLFVFVILGPMLWLVARVGLFSLFRYLGREFLLILSTSSSESALPRLIAKMEHLGVSKPVVGITVPTGYSFNLDGTAIYLTMATLFVASATGAPLAFGEQISLLVFMMIASKGAAGVTGAGLATLAGGLQSHRPDLVDGVGLIVGIDRFMSEARALTNFAGNAIATVLIGTWTGEFDRERATEVLTGKAPFDETTLLDEDKDGDDTPPPATRSDDPAMSPV
;
A
#
# COMPACT_ATOMS: atom_id res chain seq x y z
N MET A 1 -31.56 -1.54 -5.41
CA MET A 1 -30.67 -1.08 -4.32
C MET A 1 -29.93 0.15 -4.83
N SER A 2 -30.10 1.30 -4.15
CA SER A 2 -29.51 2.59 -4.52
C SER A 2 -27.99 2.47 -4.48
N ALA A 3 -27.33 2.79 -5.60
CA ALA A 3 -25.89 2.94 -5.66
C ALA A 3 -25.46 3.95 -4.58
N ALA A 4 -24.74 3.47 -3.56
CA ALA A 4 -24.05 4.35 -2.63
C ALA A 4 -23.06 5.18 -3.49
N ARG A 5 -23.43 6.41 -3.77
CA ARG A 5 -22.59 7.38 -4.48
C ARG A 5 -21.24 7.38 -3.78
N ASP A 6 -20.22 6.96 -4.50
CA ASP A 6 -18.86 6.85 -3.97
C ASP A 6 -18.41 8.22 -3.48
N LYS A 7 -18.44 8.41 -2.14
CA LYS A 7 -18.08 9.67 -1.49
C LYS A 7 -16.60 10.01 -1.63
N THR A 8 -15.79 9.11 -2.16
CA THR A 8 -14.35 9.27 -2.38
C THR A 8 -14.04 10.42 -3.33
N HIS A 9 -14.91 10.65 -4.34
CA HIS A 9 -14.79 11.79 -5.24
C HIS A 9 -14.89 13.14 -4.51
N TYR A 10 -15.76 13.26 -3.50
CA TYR A 10 -15.86 14.49 -2.70
C TYR A 10 -14.62 14.73 -1.85
N LEU A 11 -14.01 13.65 -1.30
CA LEU A 11 -12.77 13.76 -0.55
C LEU A 11 -11.63 14.27 -1.45
N TYR A 12 -11.54 13.78 -2.68
CA TYR A 12 -10.55 14.23 -3.65
C TYR A 12 -10.68 15.73 -3.95
N ILE A 13 -11.89 16.18 -4.28
CA ILE A 13 -12.17 17.61 -4.53
C ILE A 13 -11.85 18.44 -3.29
N ALA A 14 -12.23 17.97 -2.09
CA ALA A 14 -11.96 18.66 -0.84
C ALA A 14 -10.46 18.79 -0.56
N VAL A 15 -9.64 17.78 -0.86
CA VAL A 15 -8.18 17.87 -0.72
C VAL A 15 -7.60 18.87 -1.72
N ILE A 16 -8.02 18.84 -2.99
CA ILE A 16 -7.56 19.83 -3.98
C ILE A 16 -7.90 21.25 -3.51
N ALA A 17 -9.15 21.49 -3.12
CA ALA A 17 -9.59 22.80 -2.63
C ALA A 17 -8.79 23.23 -1.39
N ALA A 18 -8.53 22.32 -0.47
CA ALA A 18 -7.74 22.56 0.74
C ALA A 18 -6.29 22.92 0.41
N VAL A 19 -5.66 22.23 -0.53
CA VAL A 19 -4.30 22.54 -1.01
C VAL A 19 -4.26 23.94 -1.64
N VAL A 20 -5.19 24.25 -2.56
CA VAL A 20 -5.26 25.57 -3.21
C VAL A 20 -5.47 26.69 -2.18
N LEU A 21 -6.38 26.50 -1.23
CA LEU A 21 -6.62 27.47 -0.16
C LEU A 21 -5.40 27.59 0.78
N GLY A 22 -4.75 26.47 1.10
CA GLY A 22 -3.51 26.48 1.90
C GLY A 22 -2.39 27.28 1.23
N ILE A 23 -2.20 27.07 -0.07
CA ILE A 23 -1.24 27.86 -0.88
C ILE A 23 -1.61 29.33 -0.84
N ALA A 24 -2.87 29.68 -1.09
CA ALA A 24 -3.33 31.07 -1.12
C ALA A 24 -3.10 31.77 0.23
N ILE A 25 -3.43 31.12 1.35
CA ILE A 25 -3.23 31.68 2.68
C ILE A 25 -1.74 31.77 3.04
N GLY A 26 -0.95 30.72 2.72
CA GLY A 26 0.49 30.74 2.96
C GLY A 26 1.20 31.91 2.27
N PHE A 27 0.77 32.29 1.04
CA PHE A 27 1.31 33.45 0.34
C PHE A 27 0.73 34.78 0.82
N ALA A 28 -0.60 34.86 1.02
CA ALA A 28 -1.27 36.12 1.35
C ALA A 28 -1.01 36.56 2.80
N ALA A 29 -0.88 35.61 3.72
CA ALA A 29 -0.69 35.86 5.16
C ALA A 29 0.25 34.80 5.75
N PRO A 30 1.58 34.88 5.52
CA PRO A 30 2.56 33.88 5.95
C PRO A 30 2.48 33.51 7.43
N ASP A 31 2.32 34.51 8.32
CA ASP A 31 2.22 34.28 9.77
C ASP A 31 0.97 33.46 10.14
N VAL A 32 -0.15 33.70 9.46
CA VAL A 32 -1.39 32.92 9.63
C VAL A 32 -1.15 31.51 9.10
N GLY A 33 -0.50 31.37 7.93
CA GLY A 33 -0.13 30.08 7.36
C GLY A 33 0.69 29.24 8.35
N ILE A 34 1.73 29.81 8.91
CA ILE A 34 2.59 29.16 9.93
C ILE A 34 1.78 28.76 11.17
N ALA A 35 0.87 29.62 11.64
CA ALA A 35 0.02 29.34 12.80
C ALA A 35 -0.97 28.18 12.57
N LEU A 36 -1.24 27.78 11.32
CA LEU A 36 -2.08 26.62 10.96
C LEU A 36 -1.34 25.27 11.01
N LYS A 37 -0.02 25.24 11.25
CA LYS A 37 0.78 24.02 11.39
C LYS A 37 0.16 22.96 12.31
N PRO A 38 -0.47 23.30 13.47
CA PRO A 38 -1.09 22.31 14.35
C PRO A 38 -2.15 21.42 13.67
N LEU A 39 -2.83 21.91 12.62
CA LEU A 39 -3.82 21.10 11.88
C LEU A 39 -3.15 19.94 11.12
N GLY A 40 -2.01 20.21 10.49
CA GLY A 40 -1.20 19.17 9.83
C GLY A 40 -0.64 18.19 10.85
N THR A 41 -0.07 18.70 11.95
CA THR A 41 0.48 17.87 13.04
C THR A 41 -0.59 16.97 13.68
N ALA A 42 -1.79 17.49 13.91
CA ALA A 42 -2.90 16.71 14.46
C ALA A 42 -3.31 15.58 13.51
N PHE A 43 -3.37 15.84 12.20
CA PHE A 43 -3.65 14.81 11.21
C PHE A 43 -2.56 13.71 11.19
N VAL A 44 -1.29 14.10 11.22
CA VAL A 44 -0.17 13.14 11.30
C VAL A 44 -0.24 12.32 12.58
N ALA A 45 -0.62 12.92 13.72
CA ALA A 45 -0.80 12.20 14.99
C ALA A 45 -1.92 11.14 14.88
N LEU A 46 -3.05 11.45 14.21
CA LEU A 46 -4.10 10.48 13.93
C LEU A 46 -3.61 9.32 13.05
N ILE A 47 -2.76 9.59 12.06
CA ILE A 47 -2.14 8.54 11.24
C ILE A 47 -1.18 7.71 12.07
N LYS A 48 -0.32 8.33 12.90
CA LYS A 48 0.62 7.63 13.79
C LYS A 48 -0.09 6.61 14.70
N MET A 49 -1.25 6.96 15.24
CA MET A 49 -2.08 6.08 16.07
C MET A 49 -2.45 4.77 15.37
N MET A 50 -2.56 4.79 14.05
CA MET A 50 -2.96 3.63 13.25
C MET A 50 -1.79 2.71 12.86
N ILE A 51 -0.54 3.12 13.08
CA ILE A 51 0.66 2.41 12.59
C ILE A 51 0.72 0.98 13.14
N SER A 52 0.77 0.81 14.48
CA SER A 52 0.92 -0.49 15.11
C SER A 52 -0.22 -1.46 14.78
N PRO A 53 -1.51 -1.07 14.87
CA PRO A 53 -2.61 -1.94 14.47
C PRO A 53 -2.56 -2.38 13.00
N ILE A 54 -2.21 -1.47 12.07
CA ILE A 54 -2.11 -1.79 10.65
C ILE A 54 -0.97 -2.78 10.40
N ILE A 55 0.23 -2.49 10.91
CA ILE A 55 1.41 -3.34 10.73
C ILE A 55 1.13 -4.73 11.29
N PHE A 56 0.61 -4.82 12.52
CA PHE A 56 0.31 -6.11 13.13
C PHE A 56 -0.65 -6.95 12.30
N CYS A 57 -1.85 -6.44 12.02
CA CYS A 57 -2.85 -7.19 11.28
C CYS A 57 -2.34 -7.64 9.90
N THR A 58 -1.67 -6.73 9.18
CA THR A 58 -1.25 -7.00 7.80
C THR A 58 -0.09 -7.99 7.74
N ILE A 59 0.90 -7.86 8.62
CA ILE A 59 2.02 -8.81 8.69
C ILE A 59 1.55 -10.18 9.15
N VAL A 60 0.70 -10.26 10.19
CA VAL A 60 0.17 -11.54 10.67
C VAL A 60 -0.63 -12.26 9.59
N LEU A 61 -1.49 -11.54 8.88
CA LEU A 61 -2.27 -12.13 7.79
C LEU A 61 -1.38 -12.48 6.58
N GLY A 62 -0.41 -11.62 6.24
CA GLY A 62 0.56 -11.88 5.19
C GLY A 62 1.35 -13.15 5.45
N VAL A 63 2.01 -13.26 6.60
CA VAL A 63 2.83 -14.42 6.98
C VAL A 63 1.96 -15.66 7.23
N GLY A 64 0.84 -15.52 7.94
CA GLY A 64 -0.06 -16.63 8.26
C GLY A 64 -0.75 -17.25 7.04
N SER A 65 -0.95 -16.48 5.95
CA SER A 65 -1.54 -16.97 4.70
C SER A 65 -0.56 -17.73 3.80
N VAL A 66 0.75 -17.58 4.00
CA VAL A 66 1.80 -18.23 3.20
C VAL A 66 1.70 -19.77 3.24
N THR A 67 1.11 -20.35 4.29
CA THR A 67 0.88 -21.80 4.37
C THR A 67 0.07 -22.34 3.19
N LYS A 68 -0.88 -21.58 2.68
CA LYS A 68 -1.64 -21.98 1.48
C LYS A 68 -0.76 -21.94 0.23
N ALA A 69 0.08 -20.90 0.09
CA ALA A 69 0.99 -20.77 -1.03
C ALA A 69 2.10 -21.85 -1.03
N ALA A 70 2.68 -22.16 0.12
CA ALA A 70 3.70 -23.21 0.28
C ALA A 70 3.14 -24.62 0.02
N LYS A 71 1.87 -24.90 0.41
CA LYS A 71 1.21 -26.19 0.14
C LYS A 71 0.85 -26.39 -1.33
N VAL A 72 0.71 -25.32 -2.11
CA VAL A 72 0.42 -25.41 -3.55
C VAL A 72 1.72 -25.48 -4.40
N GLY A 73 2.87 -25.58 -3.75
CA GLY A 73 4.12 -25.99 -4.39
C GLY A 73 4.75 -24.90 -5.26
N ARG A 74 5.03 -25.25 -6.52
CA ARG A 74 5.82 -24.43 -7.46
C ARG A 74 5.22 -23.02 -7.71
N VAL A 75 3.90 -22.90 -7.80
CA VAL A 75 3.22 -21.61 -8.08
C VAL A 75 3.46 -20.61 -6.95
N GLY A 76 3.23 -21.02 -5.70
CA GLY A 76 3.41 -20.15 -4.53
C GLY A 76 4.85 -19.72 -4.34
N GLY A 77 5.81 -20.64 -4.51
CA GLY A 77 7.24 -20.33 -4.41
C GLY A 77 7.71 -19.35 -5.48
N LEU A 78 7.28 -19.54 -6.74
CA LEU A 78 7.58 -18.61 -7.84
C LEU A 78 6.93 -17.24 -7.62
N ALA A 79 5.68 -17.20 -7.14
CA ALA A 79 4.98 -15.96 -6.84
C ALA A 79 5.70 -15.14 -5.77
N LEU A 80 6.04 -15.76 -4.64
CA LEU A 80 6.76 -15.08 -3.55
C LEU A 80 8.16 -14.62 -3.99
N GLY A 81 8.91 -15.48 -4.70
CA GLY A 81 10.23 -15.11 -5.22
C GLY A 81 10.15 -13.92 -6.18
N TYR A 82 9.18 -13.92 -7.09
CA TYR A 82 8.92 -12.80 -8.00
C TYR A 82 8.57 -11.52 -7.24
N PHE A 83 7.63 -11.58 -6.28
CA PHE A 83 7.18 -10.41 -5.53
C PHE A 83 8.31 -9.77 -4.71
N ILE A 84 9.18 -10.58 -4.08
CA ILE A 84 10.35 -10.09 -3.36
C ILE A 84 11.33 -9.43 -4.34
N ALA A 85 11.64 -10.09 -5.45
CA ALA A 85 12.55 -9.57 -6.45
C ALA A 85 12.05 -8.23 -7.03
N MET A 86 10.79 -8.15 -7.45
CA MET A 86 10.23 -6.94 -8.05
C MET A 86 10.10 -5.80 -7.05
N SER A 87 9.69 -6.08 -5.81
CA SER A 87 9.70 -5.06 -4.75
C SER A 87 11.10 -4.53 -4.45
N THR A 88 12.12 -5.40 -4.48
CA THR A 88 13.52 -4.96 -4.32
C THR A 88 13.97 -4.06 -5.46
N VAL A 89 13.61 -4.41 -6.71
CA VAL A 89 13.88 -3.57 -7.88
C VAL A 89 13.14 -2.22 -7.77
N ALA A 90 11.87 -2.25 -7.36
CA ALA A 90 11.05 -1.04 -7.19
C ALA A 90 11.63 -0.10 -6.12
N LEU A 91 12.04 -0.65 -4.96
CA LEU A 91 12.74 0.10 -3.91
C LEU A 91 14.06 0.68 -4.43
N GLY A 92 14.85 -0.11 -5.14
CA GLY A 92 16.14 0.32 -5.71
C GLY A 92 16.00 1.45 -6.73
N ILE A 93 14.97 1.39 -7.59
CA ILE A 93 14.69 2.47 -8.56
C ILE A 93 14.21 3.71 -7.83
N GLY A 94 13.32 3.57 -6.84
CA GLY A 94 12.91 4.69 -6.01
C GLY A 94 14.08 5.37 -5.31
N LEU A 95 15.04 4.56 -4.81
CA LEU A 95 16.29 5.06 -4.22
C LEU A 95 17.16 5.80 -5.24
N LEU A 96 17.34 5.20 -6.42
CA LEU A 96 18.14 5.80 -7.48
C LEU A 96 17.56 7.14 -7.93
N VAL A 97 16.28 7.18 -8.27
CA VAL A 97 15.64 8.41 -8.76
C VAL A 97 15.52 9.44 -7.64
N GLY A 98 15.23 9.04 -6.42
CA GLY A 98 15.15 9.93 -5.27
C GLY A 98 16.49 10.64 -4.99
N ASN A 99 17.62 9.94 -5.08
CA ASN A 99 18.94 10.53 -4.94
C ASN A 99 19.37 11.38 -6.16
N LEU A 100 18.97 11.01 -7.39
CA LEU A 100 19.29 11.78 -8.59
C LEU A 100 18.52 13.10 -8.67
N VAL A 101 17.26 13.10 -8.23
CA VAL A 101 16.39 14.27 -8.32
C VAL A 101 16.54 15.16 -7.09
N ASP A 102 16.84 14.57 -5.92
CA ASP A 102 16.91 15.22 -4.60
C ASP A 102 15.84 16.31 -4.40
N PRO A 103 14.54 15.92 -4.42
CA PRO A 103 13.43 16.86 -4.54
C PRO A 103 13.22 17.72 -3.27
N GLY A 104 13.90 17.39 -2.17
CA GLY A 104 13.87 18.15 -0.91
C GLY A 104 14.86 19.29 -0.84
N GLN A 105 15.81 19.39 -1.78
CA GLN A 105 16.82 20.44 -1.79
C GLN A 105 16.17 21.84 -1.88
N GLY A 106 16.57 22.74 -0.98
CA GLY A 106 16.10 24.13 -0.96
C GLY A 106 14.87 24.37 -0.09
N LEU A 107 14.22 23.35 0.46
CA LEU A 107 13.29 23.53 1.56
C LEU A 107 14.13 23.81 2.82
N GLN A 108 14.31 25.10 3.13
CA GLN A 108 14.92 25.48 4.42
C GLN A 108 13.83 25.39 5.48
N LEU A 109 13.89 24.37 6.31
CA LEU A 109 13.11 24.37 7.54
C LEU A 109 13.53 25.53 8.42
N THR A 110 12.55 26.12 9.08
CA THR A 110 12.81 27.17 10.08
C THR A 110 13.80 26.65 11.12
N ASP A 111 14.66 27.55 11.64
CA ASP A 111 15.67 27.22 12.67
C ASP A 111 15.09 26.49 13.88
N GLU A 112 13.80 26.64 14.17
CA GLU A 112 13.07 25.94 15.23
C GLU A 112 12.91 24.44 14.93
N LEU A 113 12.57 24.06 13.69
CA LEU A 113 12.46 22.65 13.27
C LEU A 113 13.84 21.99 13.19
N ARG A 114 14.83 22.75 12.78
CA ARG A 114 16.23 22.28 12.77
C ARG A 114 16.75 22.03 14.19
N LYS A 115 16.50 22.95 15.13
CA LYS A 115 16.83 22.77 16.54
C LYS A 115 16.07 21.62 17.19
N ALA A 116 14.80 21.42 16.83
CA ALA A 116 14.02 20.28 17.32
C ALA A 116 14.57 18.95 16.78
N ALA A 117 14.94 18.88 15.51
CA ALA A 117 15.59 17.71 14.91
C ALA A 117 16.98 17.44 15.53
N GLU A 118 17.79 18.49 15.75
CA GLU A 118 19.09 18.40 16.42
C GLU A 118 18.96 17.94 17.89
N ALA A 119 17.93 18.42 18.61
CA ALA A 119 17.64 18.01 19.98
C ALA A 119 17.18 16.53 20.07
N GLU A 120 16.44 16.05 19.08
CA GLU A 120 15.99 14.65 19.01
C GLU A 120 17.15 13.73 18.55
N ALA A 121 17.97 14.15 17.59
CA ALA A 121 19.17 13.46 17.17
C ALA A 121 20.19 13.35 18.31
N ALA A 122 20.30 14.38 19.15
CA ALA A 122 21.16 14.36 20.34
C ALA A 122 20.69 13.39 21.43
N LYS A 123 19.37 13.09 21.49
CA LYS A 123 18.82 12.04 22.36
C LYS A 123 19.08 10.62 21.82
N GLY A 124 19.29 10.48 20.52
CA GLY A 124 19.68 9.25 19.84
C GLY A 124 21.19 8.95 19.93
N GLY A 125 21.90 9.48 20.95
CA GLY A 125 23.31 9.24 21.19
C GLY A 125 23.67 7.77 21.01
N GLU A 126 24.94 7.49 20.60
CA GLU A 126 25.54 6.20 20.26
C GLU A 126 24.86 5.00 20.96
N THR A 127 23.72 4.57 20.40
CA THR A 127 23.06 3.38 20.91
C THR A 127 23.92 2.22 20.43
N ASP A 128 24.68 1.62 21.34
CA ASP A 128 25.42 0.38 21.09
C ASP A 128 24.50 -0.59 20.32
N THR A 129 25.01 -1.17 19.25
CA THR A 129 24.26 -2.09 18.36
C THR A 129 23.55 -3.19 19.16
N VAL A 130 24.14 -3.63 20.26
CA VAL A 130 23.55 -4.65 21.16
C VAL A 130 22.32 -4.09 21.88
N THR A 131 22.40 -2.88 22.42
CA THR A 131 21.27 -2.20 23.07
C THR A 131 20.14 -1.94 22.08
N PHE A 132 20.45 -1.55 20.84
CA PHE A 132 19.45 -1.42 19.78
C PHE A 132 18.76 -2.76 19.47
N LEU A 133 19.52 -3.85 19.26
CA LEU A 133 18.97 -5.16 18.97
C LEU A 133 18.12 -5.71 20.13
N LEU A 134 18.55 -5.51 21.37
CA LEU A 134 17.78 -5.89 22.54
C LEU A 134 16.51 -5.06 22.69
N GLY A 135 16.54 -3.78 22.30
CA GLY A 135 15.40 -2.87 22.30
C GLY A 135 14.28 -3.26 21.32
N ILE A 136 14.55 -4.15 20.35
CA ILE A 136 13.52 -4.70 19.45
C ILE A 136 12.60 -5.67 20.21
N ILE A 137 13.06 -6.26 21.33
CA ILE A 137 12.29 -7.20 22.12
C ILE A 137 11.41 -6.41 23.11
N PRO A 138 10.06 -6.45 22.98
CA PRO A 138 9.19 -5.74 23.89
C PRO A 138 9.20 -6.35 25.29
N THR A 139 8.92 -5.53 26.30
CA THR A 139 8.81 -5.99 27.70
C THR A 139 7.60 -6.91 27.90
N THR A 140 6.54 -6.70 27.13
CA THR A 140 5.35 -7.57 27.05
C THR A 140 4.81 -7.56 25.62
N LEU A 141 3.97 -8.55 25.25
CA LEU A 141 3.31 -8.54 23.94
C LEU A 141 2.45 -7.29 23.71
N VAL A 142 1.87 -6.74 24.78
CA VAL A 142 0.99 -5.56 24.69
C VAL A 142 1.81 -4.27 24.60
N SER A 143 2.97 -4.19 25.26
CA SER A 143 3.82 -2.99 25.24
C SER A 143 4.26 -2.62 23.82
N ALA A 144 4.44 -3.61 22.95
CA ALA A 144 4.72 -3.39 21.52
C ALA A 144 3.69 -2.48 20.82
N PHE A 145 2.46 -2.43 21.29
CA PHE A 145 1.39 -1.59 20.71
C PHE A 145 1.24 -0.25 21.43
N THR A 146 1.64 -0.16 22.69
CA THR A 146 1.39 1.02 23.54
C THR A 146 2.60 1.97 23.60
N GLU A 147 3.82 1.46 23.38
CA GLU A 147 5.05 2.25 23.43
C GLU A 147 5.40 2.92 22.11
N GLY A 148 4.61 2.69 21.03
CA GLY A 148 4.83 3.28 19.72
C GLY A 148 6.09 2.77 18.99
N GLN A 149 6.70 1.69 19.50
CA GLN A 149 7.91 1.10 18.94
C GLN A 149 7.56 0.14 17.79
N VAL A 150 7.68 0.63 16.56
CA VAL A 150 7.27 -0.12 15.36
C VAL A 150 8.03 -1.43 15.19
N LEU A 151 9.33 -1.46 15.51
CA LEU A 151 10.15 -2.69 15.42
C LEU A 151 9.68 -3.77 16.41
N GLN A 152 9.25 -3.38 17.60
CA GLN A 152 8.65 -4.30 18.55
C GLN A 152 7.31 -4.86 18.05
N THR A 153 6.46 -3.99 17.47
CA THR A 153 5.20 -4.43 16.83
C THR A 153 5.48 -5.38 15.68
N LEU A 154 6.50 -5.11 14.86
CA LEU A 154 6.91 -5.95 13.73
C LEU A 154 7.38 -7.33 14.22
N LEU A 155 8.23 -7.38 15.26
CA LEU A 155 8.69 -8.64 15.84
C LEU A 155 7.51 -9.48 16.34
N VAL A 156 6.60 -8.87 17.13
CA VAL A 156 5.41 -9.55 17.65
C VAL A 156 4.51 -10.05 16.51
N ALA A 157 4.33 -9.24 15.46
CA ALA A 157 3.53 -9.63 14.30
C ALA A 157 4.15 -10.81 13.53
N LEU A 158 5.46 -10.81 13.32
CA LEU A 158 6.17 -11.92 12.66
C LEU A 158 6.09 -13.20 13.48
N LEU A 159 6.37 -13.14 14.79
CA LEU A 159 6.25 -14.29 15.68
C LEU A 159 4.83 -14.85 15.71
N THR A 160 3.82 -13.97 15.77
CA THR A 160 2.40 -14.37 15.73
C THR A 160 2.07 -15.03 14.39
N GLY A 161 2.51 -14.42 13.27
CA GLY A 161 2.30 -14.96 11.93
C GLY A 161 2.91 -16.35 11.76
N PHE A 162 4.16 -16.55 12.17
CA PHE A 162 4.82 -17.86 12.11
C PHE A 162 4.18 -18.89 13.06
N ALA A 163 3.75 -18.49 14.25
CA ALA A 163 3.04 -19.37 15.17
C ALA A 163 1.72 -19.86 14.58
N LEU A 164 0.93 -18.95 13.99
CA LEU A 164 -0.32 -19.29 13.29
C LEU A 164 -0.06 -20.18 12.08
N GLN A 165 1.01 -19.91 11.32
CA GLN A 165 1.44 -20.77 10.23
C GLN A 165 1.73 -22.20 10.71
N ALA A 166 2.45 -22.35 11.82
CA ALA A 166 2.76 -23.66 12.41
C ALA A 166 1.52 -24.40 12.93
N MET A 167 0.48 -23.70 13.37
CA MET A 167 -0.81 -24.28 13.81
C MET A 167 -1.63 -24.86 12.64
N GLY A 168 -1.37 -24.43 11.39
CA GLY A 168 -2.06 -24.91 10.19
C GLY A 168 -3.57 -24.63 10.24
N GLU A 169 -4.40 -25.66 9.99
CA GLU A 169 -5.87 -25.52 9.92
C GLU A 169 -6.50 -24.99 11.22
N ARG A 170 -5.88 -25.26 12.38
CA ARG A 170 -6.35 -24.79 13.68
C ARG A 170 -6.24 -23.27 13.85
N ALA A 171 -5.41 -22.61 13.02
CA ALA A 171 -5.25 -21.15 13.04
C ALA A 171 -6.39 -20.41 12.33
N LYS A 172 -7.20 -21.08 11.50
CA LYS A 172 -8.26 -20.45 10.69
C LYS A 172 -9.19 -19.52 11.49
N PRO A 173 -9.73 -19.91 12.66
CA PRO A 173 -10.60 -19.02 13.44
C PRO A 173 -9.89 -17.74 13.87
N ILE A 174 -8.60 -17.85 14.26
CA ILE A 174 -7.80 -16.71 14.70
C ILE A 174 -7.50 -15.79 13.51
N LEU A 175 -7.08 -16.34 12.36
CA LEU A 175 -6.83 -15.57 11.15
C LEU A 175 -8.10 -14.85 10.67
N ASN A 176 -9.25 -15.50 10.73
CA ASN A 176 -10.53 -14.87 10.42
C ASN A 176 -10.84 -13.73 11.40
N GLY A 177 -10.59 -13.91 12.69
CA GLY A 177 -10.71 -12.86 13.71
C GLY A 177 -9.81 -11.66 13.40
N ILE A 178 -8.54 -11.89 13.08
CA ILE A 178 -7.58 -10.84 12.71
C ILE A 178 -8.02 -10.14 11.41
N THR A 179 -8.60 -10.87 10.45
CA THR A 179 -9.17 -10.25 9.23
C THR A 179 -10.30 -9.28 9.56
N HIS A 180 -11.17 -9.62 10.51
CA HIS A 180 -12.24 -8.71 10.97
C HIS A 180 -11.66 -7.47 11.69
N ILE A 181 -10.64 -7.67 12.54
CA ILE A 181 -9.93 -6.58 13.20
C ILE A 181 -9.25 -5.68 12.15
N GLN A 182 -8.60 -6.25 11.15
CA GLN A 182 -7.99 -5.51 10.04
C GLN A 182 -9.02 -4.64 9.31
N ARG A 183 -10.20 -5.20 8.98
CA ARG A 183 -11.30 -4.44 8.36
C ARG A 183 -11.74 -3.28 9.24
N LEU A 184 -11.86 -3.48 10.56
CA LEU A 184 -12.17 -2.42 11.52
C LEU A 184 -11.09 -1.33 11.52
N VAL A 185 -9.82 -1.71 11.59
CA VAL A 185 -8.67 -0.80 11.57
C VAL A 185 -8.66 0.04 10.28
N PHE A 186 -8.86 -0.58 9.12
CA PHE A 186 -8.96 0.16 7.86
C PHE A 186 -10.21 1.05 7.77
N ARG A 187 -11.31 0.66 8.42
CA ARG A 187 -12.50 1.52 8.51
C ARG A 187 -12.21 2.78 9.33
N ILE A 188 -11.49 2.63 10.47
CA ILE A 188 -11.03 3.77 11.27
C ILE A 188 -10.07 4.65 10.46
N LEU A 189 -9.09 4.05 9.77
CA LEU A 189 -8.19 4.79 8.90
C LEU A 189 -8.96 5.58 7.82
N ALA A 190 -9.96 4.97 7.19
CA ALA A 190 -10.82 5.64 6.22
C ALA A 190 -11.58 6.83 6.84
N MET A 191 -12.03 6.72 8.10
CA MET A 191 -12.63 7.85 8.83
C MET A 191 -11.61 8.97 9.10
N ILE A 192 -10.39 8.62 9.51
CA ILE A 192 -9.29 9.58 9.70
C ILE A 192 -8.96 10.29 8.39
N MET A 193 -9.00 9.59 7.25
CA MET A 193 -8.75 10.19 5.93
C MET A 193 -9.77 11.28 5.54
N TRP A 194 -10.96 11.33 6.16
CA TRP A 194 -11.88 12.46 6.00
C TRP A 194 -11.38 13.75 6.65
N ALA A 195 -10.42 13.66 7.59
CA ALA A 195 -9.72 14.83 8.13
C ALA A 195 -8.53 15.27 7.24
N ALA A 196 -8.16 14.48 6.22
CA ALA A 196 -7.02 14.78 5.33
C ALA A 196 -7.10 16.17 4.66
N PRO A 197 -8.27 16.68 4.21
CA PRO A 197 -8.36 18.04 3.68
C PRO A 197 -7.93 19.10 4.70
N VAL A 198 -8.34 18.96 5.97
CA VAL A 198 -7.96 19.90 7.05
C VAL A 198 -6.46 19.79 7.36
N GLY A 199 -5.94 18.56 7.43
CA GLY A 199 -4.51 18.31 7.61
C GLY A 199 -3.67 18.86 6.46
N ALA A 200 -4.09 18.61 5.21
CA ALA A 200 -3.42 19.11 4.01
C ALA A 200 -3.44 20.63 3.93
N PHE A 201 -4.58 21.26 4.24
CA PHE A 201 -4.72 22.72 4.31
C PHE A 201 -3.71 23.33 5.29
N GLY A 202 -3.69 22.85 6.54
CA GLY A 202 -2.80 23.39 7.57
C GLY A 202 -1.32 23.10 7.26
N ALA A 203 -0.98 21.91 6.78
CA ALA A 203 0.38 21.54 6.42
C ALA A 203 0.92 22.39 5.26
N ILE A 204 0.16 22.53 4.17
CA ILE A 204 0.56 23.31 2.99
C ILE A 204 0.62 24.81 3.31
N ALA A 205 -0.36 25.36 4.04
CA ALA A 205 -0.35 26.75 4.45
C ALA A 205 0.90 27.09 5.30
N ALA A 206 1.25 26.19 6.24
CA ALA A 206 2.43 26.38 7.09
C ALA A 206 3.74 26.31 6.30
N VAL A 207 3.85 25.33 5.40
CA VAL A 207 5.06 25.13 4.58
C VAL A 207 5.24 26.31 3.61
N VAL A 208 4.18 26.70 2.89
CA VAL A 208 4.23 27.84 1.96
C VAL A 208 4.46 29.15 2.70
N GLY A 209 3.85 29.35 3.88
CA GLY A 209 4.09 30.53 4.71
C GLY A 209 5.55 30.65 5.18
N ALA A 210 6.19 29.51 5.49
CA ALA A 210 7.59 29.47 5.94
C ALA A 210 8.62 29.60 4.81
N THR A 211 8.36 28.98 3.66
CA THR A 211 9.35 28.82 2.57
C THR A 211 8.92 29.35 1.20
N GLY A 212 7.67 29.82 1.08
CA GLY A 212 7.18 30.45 -0.13
C GLY A 212 7.09 29.50 -1.35
N MET A 213 7.54 29.97 -2.51
CA MET A 213 7.47 29.25 -3.79
C MET A 213 8.34 27.98 -3.82
N ASP A 214 9.43 27.94 -3.03
CA ASP A 214 10.36 26.80 -3.02
C ASP A 214 9.67 25.54 -2.49
N ALA A 215 8.73 25.67 -1.53
CA ALA A 215 7.91 24.55 -1.08
C ALA A 215 7.08 23.92 -2.21
N LEU A 216 6.38 24.75 -2.98
CA LEU A 216 5.55 24.27 -4.09
C LEU A 216 6.38 23.61 -5.18
N ARG A 217 7.54 24.19 -5.48
CA ARG A 217 8.49 23.61 -6.44
C ARG A 217 8.94 22.23 -5.97
N SER A 218 9.37 22.09 -4.74
CA SER A 218 9.85 20.82 -4.18
C SER A 218 8.76 19.75 -4.13
N LEU A 219 7.53 20.10 -3.70
CA LEU A 219 6.38 19.19 -3.72
C LEU A 219 5.98 18.81 -5.16
N GLY A 220 6.05 19.73 -6.11
CA GLY A 220 5.82 19.45 -7.52
C GLY A 220 6.89 18.53 -8.11
N VAL A 221 8.15 18.73 -7.76
CA VAL A 221 9.29 17.91 -8.23
C VAL A 221 9.17 16.49 -7.71
N ILE A 222 8.92 16.28 -6.40
CA ILE A 222 8.74 14.90 -5.87
C ILE A 222 7.56 14.19 -6.52
N MET A 223 6.42 14.88 -6.68
CA MET A 223 5.24 14.30 -7.28
C MET A 223 5.51 13.88 -8.73
N LEU A 224 6.09 14.77 -9.55
CA LEU A 224 6.42 14.48 -10.94
C LEU A 224 7.46 13.36 -11.07
N ALA A 225 8.52 13.40 -10.25
CA ALA A 225 9.56 12.37 -10.22
C ALA A 225 8.96 11.01 -9.83
N PHE A 226 8.05 10.97 -8.87
CA PHE A 226 7.37 9.74 -8.45
C PHE A 226 6.50 9.17 -9.58
N TYR A 227 5.67 10.00 -10.23
CA TYR A 227 4.84 9.56 -11.36
C TYR A 227 5.70 9.02 -12.50
N LEU A 228 6.76 9.75 -12.85
CA LEU A 228 7.71 9.32 -13.90
C LEU A 228 8.36 7.99 -13.51
N THR A 229 8.76 7.81 -12.26
CA THR A 229 9.36 6.55 -11.77
C THR A 229 8.38 5.39 -11.87
N CYS A 230 7.11 5.58 -11.49
CA CYS A 230 6.06 4.57 -11.65
C CYS A 230 5.85 4.20 -13.13
N VAL A 231 5.80 5.20 -14.01
CA VAL A 231 5.67 4.98 -15.46
C VAL A 231 6.89 4.22 -16.00
N LEU A 232 8.11 4.65 -15.68
CA LEU A 232 9.33 3.96 -16.09
C LEU A 232 9.36 2.52 -15.58
N PHE A 233 9.01 2.27 -14.30
CA PHE A 233 8.95 0.93 -13.76
C PHE A 233 8.01 0.02 -14.56
N VAL A 234 6.79 0.51 -14.83
CA VAL A 234 5.78 -0.26 -15.56
C VAL A 234 6.17 -0.48 -17.01
N PHE A 235 6.64 0.57 -17.72
CA PHE A 235 6.90 0.48 -19.15
C PHE A 235 8.29 -0.05 -19.51
N VAL A 236 9.30 0.22 -18.68
CA VAL A 236 10.70 -0.17 -19.00
C VAL A 236 11.07 -1.49 -18.33
N ILE A 237 10.44 -1.88 -17.23
CA ILE A 237 10.75 -3.13 -16.51
C ILE A 237 9.65 -4.15 -16.71
N LEU A 238 8.44 -3.86 -16.25
CA LEU A 238 7.34 -4.83 -16.30
C LEU A 238 6.88 -5.11 -17.73
N GLY A 239 6.81 -4.10 -18.58
CA GLY A 239 6.37 -4.23 -19.98
C GLY A 239 7.27 -5.15 -20.83
N PRO A 240 8.59 -4.90 -20.91
CA PRO A 240 9.51 -5.80 -21.58
C PRO A 240 9.51 -7.21 -21.00
N MET A 241 9.44 -7.37 -19.69
CA MET A 241 9.37 -8.68 -19.05
C MET A 241 8.11 -9.45 -19.47
N LEU A 242 6.95 -8.78 -19.49
CA LEU A 242 5.69 -9.36 -19.97
C LEU A 242 5.81 -9.82 -21.42
N TRP A 243 6.38 -8.96 -22.29
CA TRP A 243 6.53 -9.28 -23.70
C TRP A 243 7.54 -10.41 -23.95
N LEU A 244 8.69 -10.38 -23.28
CA LEU A 244 9.75 -11.38 -23.46
C LEU A 244 9.31 -12.78 -23.01
N VAL A 245 8.60 -12.86 -21.86
CA VAL A 245 8.22 -14.12 -21.23
C VAL A 245 6.90 -14.65 -21.77
N ALA A 246 5.85 -13.84 -21.75
CA ALA A 246 4.50 -14.27 -22.10
C ALA A 246 4.09 -13.95 -23.53
N ARG A 247 4.86 -13.10 -24.24
CA ARG A 247 4.52 -12.58 -25.60
C ARG A 247 3.19 -11.80 -25.59
N VAL A 248 2.85 -11.17 -24.48
CA VAL A 248 1.67 -10.33 -24.31
C VAL A 248 2.08 -8.86 -24.39
N GLY A 249 1.37 -8.07 -25.20
CA GLY A 249 1.61 -6.64 -25.31
C GLY A 249 1.04 -5.88 -24.12
N LEU A 250 1.85 -5.03 -23.49
CA LEU A 250 1.45 -4.24 -22.31
C LEU A 250 0.20 -3.37 -22.59
N PHE A 251 0.17 -2.66 -23.71
CA PHE A 251 -0.98 -1.81 -24.08
C PHE A 251 -2.25 -2.62 -24.33
N SER A 252 -2.15 -3.84 -24.87
CA SER A 252 -3.30 -4.73 -25.07
C SER A 252 -3.87 -5.18 -23.73
N LEU A 253 -2.98 -5.54 -22.78
CA LEU A 253 -3.39 -5.89 -21.41
C LEU A 253 -4.05 -4.70 -20.71
N PHE A 254 -3.46 -3.49 -20.82
CA PHE A 254 -4.01 -2.29 -20.19
C PHE A 254 -5.37 -1.88 -20.80
N ARG A 255 -5.52 -2.02 -22.12
CA ARG A 255 -6.83 -1.80 -22.76
C ARG A 255 -7.88 -2.78 -22.27
N TYR A 256 -7.52 -4.04 -22.08
CA TYR A 256 -8.40 -5.06 -21.54
C TYR A 256 -8.80 -4.77 -20.08
N LEU A 257 -7.87 -4.25 -19.26
CA LEU A 257 -8.08 -3.87 -17.86
C LEU A 257 -8.50 -2.39 -17.68
N GLY A 258 -8.90 -1.71 -18.73
CA GLY A 258 -9.15 -0.25 -18.69
C GLY A 258 -10.21 0.18 -17.68
N ARG A 259 -11.28 -0.62 -17.50
CA ARG A 259 -12.33 -0.33 -16.51
C ARG A 259 -11.82 -0.44 -15.07
N GLU A 260 -10.97 -1.41 -14.79
CA GLU A 260 -10.34 -1.61 -13.49
C GLU A 260 -9.37 -0.46 -13.17
N PHE A 261 -8.59 0.00 -14.15
CA PHE A 261 -7.75 1.19 -14.00
C PHE A 261 -8.59 2.44 -13.69
N LEU A 262 -9.72 2.65 -14.36
CA LEU A 262 -10.63 3.75 -14.07
C LEU A 262 -11.26 3.64 -12.66
N LEU A 263 -11.62 2.43 -12.23
CA LEU A 263 -12.12 2.18 -10.89
C LEU A 263 -11.07 2.53 -9.83
N ILE A 264 -9.82 2.12 -10.04
CA ILE A 264 -8.71 2.42 -9.14
C ILE A 264 -8.40 3.92 -9.14
N LEU A 265 -8.41 4.58 -10.28
CA LEU A 265 -8.22 6.03 -10.37
C LEU A 265 -9.27 6.79 -9.54
N SER A 266 -10.53 6.36 -9.57
CA SER A 266 -11.60 6.99 -8.81
C SER A 266 -11.54 6.70 -7.30
N THR A 267 -11.10 5.50 -6.90
CA THR A 267 -11.06 5.07 -5.49
C THR A 267 -9.70 5.28 -4.83
N SER A 268 -8.63 5.43 -5.61
CA SER A 268 -7.22 5.37 -5.19
C SER A 268 -6.89 4.11 -4.36
N SER A 269 -7.58 3.01 -4.68
CA SER A 269 -7.42 1.71 -4.01
C SER A 269 -7.36 0.59 -5.04
N SER A 270 -6.23 -0.12 -5.09
CA SER A 270 -6.10 -1.31 -5.93
C SER A 270 -7.00 -2.46 -5.46
N GLU A 271 -7.32 -2.52 -4.16
CA GLU A 271 -8.19 -3.56 -3.58
C GLU A 271 -9.63 -3.52 -4.13
N SER A 272 -10.11 -2.35 -4.54
CA SER A 272 -11.44 -2.21 -5.14
C SER A 272 -11.62 -3.02 -6.44
N ALA A 273 -10.53 -3.31 -7.13
CA ALA A 273 -10.54 -4.07 -8.39
C ALA A 273 -10.19 -5.56 -8.21
N LEU A 274 -9.94 -6.04 -6.98
CA LEU A 274 -9.50 -7.41 -6.71
C LEU A 274 -10.41 -8.50 -7.30
N PRO A 275 -11.74 -8.51 -7.05
CA PRO A 275 -12.61 -9.57 -7.60
C PRO A 275 -12.62 -9.55 -9.13
N ARG A 276 -12.64 -8.36 -9.71
CA ARG A 276 -12.62 -8.20 -11.17
C ARG A 276 -11.30 -8.65 -11.79
N LEU A 277 -10.18 -8.41 -11.11
CA LEU A 277 -8.87 -8.89 -11.58
C LEU A 277 -8.84 -10.42 -11.60
N ILE A 278 -9.35 -11.09 -10.56
CA ILE A 278 -9.44 -12.56 -10.50
C ILE A 278 -10.20 -13.08 -11.73
N ALA A 279 -11.43 -12.64 -11.91
CA ALA A 279 -12.28 -13.09 -13.02
C ALA A 279 -11.67 -12.78 -14.39
N LYS A 280 -11.07 -11.61 -14.57
CA LYS A 280 -10.43 -11.23 -15.83
C LYS A 280 -9.15 -11.98 -16.13
N MET A 281 -8.34 -12.33 -15.12
CA MET A 281 -7.14 -13.14 -15.34
C MET A 281 -7.49 -14.59 -15.71
N GLU A 282 -8.54 -15.17 -15.12
CA GLU A 282 -9.07 -16.47 -15.51
C GLU A 282 -9.60 -16.43 -16.95
N HIS A 283 -10.42 -15.43 -17.28
CA HIS A 283 -10.93 -15.26 -18.65
C HIS A 283 -9.82 -15.03 -19.69
N LEU A 284 -8.73 -14.37 -19.29
CA LEU A 284 -7.54 -14.17 -20.14
C LEU A 284 -6.81 -15.48 -20.47
N GLY A 285 -7.10 -16.57 -19.76
CA GLY A 285 -6.49 -17.86 -19.99
C GLY A 285 -5.43 -18.28 -18.98
N VAL A 286 -5.34 -17.59 -17.82
CA VAL A 286 -4.53 -18.08 -16.69
C VAL A 286 -5.38 -19.05 -15.88
N SER A 287 -4.82 -20.20 -15.50
CA SER A 287 -5.57 -21.24 -14.77
C SER A 287 -6.07 -20.72 -13.41
N LYS A 288 -7.25 -21.22 -12.98
CA LYS A 288 -7.85 -20.86 -11.68
C LYS A 288 -6.91 -21.06 -10.48
N PRO A 289 -6.13 -22.17 -10.37
CA PRO A 289 -5.18 -22.34 -9.29
C PRO A 289 -4.10 -21.25 -9.24
N VAL A 290 -3.55 -20.86 -10.39
CA VAL A 290 -2.54 -19.78 -10.48
C VAL A 290 -3.15 -18.45 -10.09
N VAL A 291 -4.31 -18.09 -10.64
CA VAL A 291 -5.01 -16.83 -10.32
C VAL A 291 -5.36 -16.77 -8.84
N GLY A 292 -5.96 -17.83 -8.29
CA GLY A 292 -6.40 -17.92 -6.90
C GLY A 292 -5.26 -17.82 -5.87
N ILE A 293 -4.01 -18.10 -6.27
CA ILE A 293 -2.83 -17.92 -5.43
C ILE A 293 -2.19 -16.55 -5.69
N THR A 294 -1.87 -16.27 -6.96
CA THR A 294 -1.04 -15.12 -7.32
C THR A 294 -1.73 -13.80 -7.05
N VAL A 295 -3.02 -13.67 -7.45
CA VAL A 295 -3.73 -12.41 -7.31
C VAL A 295 -3.90 -12.03 -5.83
N PRO A 296 -4.52 -12.83 -4.95
CA PRO A 296 -4.69 -12.43 -3.55
C PRO A 296 -3.36 -12.26 -2.80
N THR A 297 -2.37 -13.13 -3.06
CA THR A 297 -1.03 -13.00 -2.45
C THR A 297 -0.33 -11.74 -2.93
N GLY A 298 -0.47 -11.39 -4.22
CA GLY A 298 0.12 -10.20 -4.81
C GLY A 298 -0.40 -8.90 -4.19
N TYR A 299 -1.65 -8.84 -3.76
CA TYR A 299 -2.19 -7.65 -3.06
C TYR A 299 -1.50 -7.36 -1.73
N SER A 300 -0.88 -8.37 -1.10
CA SER A 300 -0.09 -8.19 0.12
C SER A 300 1.43 -8.11 -0.14
N PHE A 301 1.92 -8.79 -1.16
CA PHE A 301 3.36 -8.96 -1.37
C PHE A 301 3.92 -8.21 -2.59
N ASN A 302 3.10 -7.92 -3.60
CA ASN A 302 3.50 -7.22 -4.83
C ASN A 302 3.06 -5.76 -4.84
N LEU A 303 3.59 -4.97 -3.93
CA LEU A 303 3.25 -3.56 -3.74
C LEU A 303 4.36 -2.64 -4.30
N ASP A 304 4.64 -2.78 -5.60
CA ASP A 304 5.76 -2.11 -6.27
C ASP A 304 5.65 -0.58 -6.23
N GLY A 305 4.46 -0.03 -6.51
CA GLY A 305 4.21 1.41 -6.40
C GLY A 305 4.34 1.93 -4.97
N THR A 306 3.97 1.10 -3.97
CA THR A 306 4.19 1.43 -2.55
C THR A 306 5.68 1.43 -2.22
N ALA A 307 6.45 0.49 -2.76
CA ALA A 307 7.89 0.43 -2.56
C ALA A 307 8.58 1.70 -3.11
N ILE A 308 8.28 2.11 -4.35
CA ILE A 308 8.77 3.36 -4.95
C ILE A 308 8.36 4.57 -4.08
N TYR A 309 7.10 4.62 -3.65
CA TYR A 309 6.59 5.70 -2.79
C TYR A 309 7.38 5.81 -1.49
N LEU A 310 7.56 4.70 -0.78
CA LEU A 310 8.22 4.68 0.52
C LEU A 310 9.66 5.19 0.44
N THR A 311 10.43 4.75 -0.56
CA THR A 311 11.81 5.21 -0.75
C THR A 311 11.90 6.68 -1.13
N MET A 312 11.16 7.11 -2.14
CA MET A 312 11.22 8.49 -2.61
C MET A 312 10.69 9.48 -1.57
N ALA A 313 9.58 9.15 -0.90
CA ALA A 313 9.01 9.98 0.15
C ALA A 313 9.95 10.10 1.36
N THR A 314 10.63 9.01 1.75
CA THR A 314 11.62 9.05 2.82
C THR A 314 12.80 9.95 2.49
N LEU A 315 13.37 9.81 1.29
CA LEU A 315 14.49 10.65 0.85
C LEU A 315 14.07 12.13 0.77
N PHE A 316 12.85 12.39 0.27
CA PHE A 316 12.30 13.75 0.25
C PHE A 316 12.17 14.33 1.65
N VAL A 317 11.58 13.59 2.61
CA VAL A 317 11.43 14.06 3.98
C VAL A 317 12.80 14.32 4.60
N ALA A 318 13.77 13.41 4.44
CA ALA A 318 15.11 13.56 4.98
C ALA A 318 15.83 14.79 4.41
N SER A 319 15.79 14.98 3.10
CA SER A 319 16.39 16.14 2.44
C SER A 319 15.67 17.45 2.82
N ALA A 320 14.35 17.46 2.82
CA ALA A 320 13.52 18.62 3.18
C ALA A 320 13.68 19.04 4.65
N THR A 321 13.99 18.10 5.55
CA THR A 321 14.27 18.39 6.97
C THR A 321 15.73 18.75 7.25
N GLY A 322 16.56 18.83 6.20
CA GLY A 322 17.97 19.16 6.34
C GLY A 322 18.83 18.08 7.01
N ALA A 323 18.31 16.85 7.09
CA ALA A 323 18.95 15.71 7.69
C ALA A 323 19.07 14.54 6.66
N PRO A 324 19.87 14.72 5.58
CA PRO A 324 19.98 13.73 4.53
C PRO A 324 20.55 12.41 5.07
N LEU A 325 20.02 11.30 4.56
CA LEU A 325 20.44 9.96 4.96
C LEU A 325 21.78 9.59 4.31
N ALA A 326 22.73 9.10 5.09
CA ALA A 326 23.93 8.48 4.57
C ALA A 326 23.57 7.19 3.78
N PHE A 327 24.43 6.80 2.82
CA PHE A 327 24.14 5.64 1.96
C PHE A 327 23.88 4.35 2.75
N GLY A 328 24.61 4.10 3.84
CA GLY A 328 24.37 2.95 4.73
C GLY A 328 23.00 2.98 5.40
N GLU A 329 22.54 4.17 5.84
CA GLU A 329 21.21 4.37 6.41
C GLU A 329 20.12 4.15 5.37
N GLN A 330 20.32 4.61 4.13
CA GLN A 330 19.39 4.38 3.03
C GLN A 330 19.21 2.87 2.76
N ILE A 331 20.29 2.08 2.75
CA ILE A 331 20.22 0.63 2.56
C ILE A 331 19.51 -0.05 3.74
N SER A 332 19.84 0.32 4.99
CA SER A 332 19.16 -0.20 6.18
C SER A 332 17.66 0.08 6.13
N LEU A 333 17.29 1.30 5.79
CA LEU A 333 15.91 1.72 5.63
C LEU A 333 15.21 0.97 4.49
N LEU A 334 15.90 0.73 3.36
CA LEU A 334 15.38 -0.05 2.24
C LEU A 334 15.03 -1.47 2.68
N VAL A 335 15.89 -2.14 3.44
CA VAL A 335 15.63 -3.48 3.97
C VAL A 335 14.42 -3.47 4.90
N PHE A 336 14.33 -2.48 5.79
CA PHE A 336 13.16 -2.33 6.65
C PHE A 336 11.89 -2.04 5.84
N MET A 337 11.93 -1.12 4.88
CA MET A 337 10.79 -0.75 4.04
C MET A 337 10.34 -1.92 3.14
N MET A 338 11.24 -2.81 2.76
CA MET A 338 10.88 -4.04 2.04
C MET A 338 9.95 -4.91 2.90
N ILE A 339 10.23 -5.05 4.18
CA ILE A 339 9.37 -5.80 5.11
C ILE A 339 8.08 -5.00 5.40
N ALA A 340 8.21 -3.72 5.73
CA ALA A 340 7.10 -2.85 6.06
C ALA A 340 6.12 -2.67 4.88
N SER A 341 6.62 -2.65 3.64
CA SER A 341 5.77 -2.58 2.44
C SER A 341 4.84 -3.79 2.31
N LYS A 342 5.22 -4.97 2.83
CA LYS A 342 4.36 -6.15 2.82
C LYS A 342 3.20 -6.05 3.82
N GLY A 343 3.33 -5.14 4.77
CA GLY A 343 2.27 -4.75 5.70
C GLY A 343 1.42 -3.57 5.23
N ALA A 344 1.81 -2.90 4.13
CA ALA A 344 0.99 -1.84 3.57
C ALA A 344 -0.20 -2.42 2.80
N ALA A 345 -1.38 -1.83 2.98
CA ALA A 345 -2.53 -2.18 2.16
C ALA A 345 -2.60 -1.30 0.90
N GLY A 346 -3.26 -1.78 -0.14
CA GLY A 346 -3.53 -1.04 -1.37
C GLY A 346 -4.63 0.02 -1.23
N VAL A 347 -4.77 0.62 -0.04
CA VAL A 347 -5.81 1.62 0.28
C VAL A 347 -5.21 2.99 0.57
N THR A 348 -6.03 4.03 0.44
CA THR A 348 -5.65 5.42 0.71
C THR A 348 -5.20 5.60 2.16
N GLY A 349 -4.09 6.30 2.39
CA GLY A 349 -3.52 6.59 3.71
C GLY A 349 -2.63 5.48 4.29
N ALA A 350 -2.75 4.22 3.83
CA ALA A 350 -1.89 3.14 4.32
C ALA A 350 -0.42 3.38 3.98
N GLY A 351 -0.11 3.96 2.81
CA GLY A 351 1.25 4.36 2.44
C GLY A 351 1.86 5.39 3.39
N LEU A 352 1.07 6.41 3.72
CA LEU A 352 1.49 7.46 4.66
C LEU A 352 1.74 6.90 6.07
N ALA A 353 0.86 6.01 6.55
CA ALA A 353 1.03 5.32 7.82
C ALA A 353 2.30 4.43 7.83
N THR A 354 2.55 3.70 6.73
CA THR A 354 3.76 2.87 6.59
C THR A 354 5.03 3.71 6.52
N LEU A 355 4.99 4.86 5.81
CA LEU A 355 6.09 5.82 5.77
C LEU A 355 6.40 6.36 7.18
N ALA A 356 5.38 6.84 7.89
CA ALA A 356 5.54 7.35 9.24
C ALA A 356 6.09 6.26 10.18
N GLY A 357 5.61 5.01 10.05
CA GLY A 357 6.12 3.87 10.82
C GLY A 357 7.57 3.52 10.52
N GLY A 358 7.95 3.57 9.24
CA GLY A 358 9.33 3.35 8.82
C GLY A 358 10.29 4.40 9.38
N LEU A 359 9.92 5.66 9.29
CA LEU A 359 10.70 6.76 9.86
C LEU A 359 10.73 6.66 11.40
N GLN A 360 9.62 6.36 12.06
CA GLN A 360 9.56 6.19 13.51
C GLN A 360 10.57 5.15 14.01
N SER A 361 10.81 4.10 13.23
CA SER A 361 11.72 3.01 13.61
C SER A 361 13.18 3.31 13.36
N HIS A 362 13.51 4.09 12.32
CA HIS A 362 14.89 4.30 11.87
C HIS A 362 15.39 5.71 12.13
N ARG A 363 14.52 6.69 12.00
CA ARG A 363 14.81 8.12 12.13
C ARG A 363 13.58 8.83 12.72
N PRO A 364 13.34 8.67 14.03
CA PRO A 364 12.20 9.30 14.72
C PRO A 364 12.17 10.81 14.57
N ASP A 365 13.32 11.45 14.45
CA ASP A 365 13.50 12.87 14.18
C ASP A 365 12.84 13.36 12.88
N LEU A 366 12.68 12.47 11.89
CA LEU A 366 12.10 12.80 10.59
C LEU A 366 10.57 12.62 10.53
N VAL A 367 9.94 12.01 11.53
CA VAL A 367 8.52 11.61 11.46
C VAL A 367 7.60 12.82 11.30
N ASP A 368 7.91 13.93 11.92
CA ASP A 368 7.13 15.17 11.80
C ASP A 368 7.19 15.76 10.39
N GLY A 369 8.27 15.47 9.64
CA GLY A 369 8.42 15.81 8.23
C GLY A 369 7.43 15.08 7.31
N VAL A 370 6.77 14.01 7.76
CA VAL A 370 5.68 13.35 7.03
C VAL A 370 4.53 14.32 6.73
N GLY A 371 4.34 15.34 7.59
CA GLY A 371 3.40 16.42 7.36
C GLY A 371 3.57 17.15 6.03
N LEU A 372 4.81 17.23 5.50
CA LEU A 372 5.11 17.86 4.21
C LEU A 372 4.43 17.14 3.04
N ILE A 373 4.27 15.82 3.13
CA ILE A 373 3.72 14.99 2.05
C ILE A 373 2.19 14.90 2.12
N VAL A 374 1.57 15.17 3.26
CA VAL A 374 0.11 15.01 3.46
C VAL A 374 -0.71 15.69 2.36
N GLY A 375 -0.29 16.89 1.94
CA GLY A 375 -0.99 17.65 0.90
C GLY A 375 -0.97 17.02 -0.50
N ILE A 376 0.05 16.21 -0.80
CA ILE A 376 0.22 15.56 -2.11
C ILE A 376 0.01 14.04 -2.04
N ASP A 377 -0.10 13.44 -0.85
CA ASP A 377 -0.24 11.98 -0.66
C ASP A 377 -1.42 11.41 -1.43
N ARG A 378 -2.52 12.14 -1.51
CA ARG A 378 -3.71 11.70 -2.25
C ARG A 378 -3.39 11.43 -3.73
N PHE A 379 -2.66 12.33 -4.39
CA PHE A 379 -2.25 12.20 -5.78
C PHE A 379 -1.23 11.06 -5.94
N MET A 380 -0.24 11.01 -5.04
CA MET A 380 0.74 9.93 -5.05
C MET A 380 0.09 8.56 -4.81
N SER A 381 -0.97 8.49 -3.99
CA SER A 381 -1.73 7.26 -3.75
C SER A 381 -2.40 6.70 -5.00
N GLU A 382 -2.83 7.54 -5.95
CA GLU A 382 -3.40 7.09 -7.23
C GLU A 382 -2.36 6.38 -8.09
N ALA A 383 -1.20 7.00 -8.34
CA ALA A 383 -0.14 6.39 -9.14
C ALA A 383 0.40 5.11 -8.47
N ARG A 384 0.50 5.12 -7.13
CA ARG A 384 0.86 3.95 -6.33
C ARG A 384 -0.10 2.79 -6.55
N ALA A 385 -1.41 3.03 -6.44
CA ALA A 385 -2.45 2.01 -6.60
C ALA A 385 -2.50 1.45 -8.04
N LEU A 386 -2.36 2.32 -9.05
CA LEU A 386 -2.30 1.92 -10.45
C LEU A 386 -1.07 1.04 -10.74
N THR A 387 0.10 1.39 -10.19
CA THR A 387 1.34 0.64 -10.34
C THR A 387 1.25 -0.73 -9.65
N ASN A 388 0.71 -0.79 -8.42
CA ASN A 388 0.49 -2.05 -7.70
C ASN A 388 -0.45 -2.98 -8.48
N PHE A 389 -1.53 -2.45 -9.02
CA PHE A 389 -2.49 -3.22 -9.82
C PHE A 389 -1.87 -3.74 -11.12
N ALA A 390 -1.15 -2.89 -11.85
CA ALA A 390 -0.43 -3.28 -13.06
C ALA A 390 0.58 -4.41 -12.78
N GLY A 391 1.37 -4.25 -11.71
CA GLY A 391 2.34 -5.25 -11.27
C GLY A 391 1.68 -6.59 -10.94
N ASN A 392 0.53 -6.57 -10.24
CA ASN A 392 -0.18 -7.79 -9.87
C ASN A 392 -0.79 -8.51 -11.08
N ALA A 393 -1.38 -7.77 -12.02
CA ALA A 393 -1.90 -8.33 -13.27
C ALA A 393 -0.78 -8.97 -14.10
N ILE A 394 0.35 -8.28 -14.27
CA ILE A 394 1.51 -8.78 -15.01
C ILE A 394 2.11 -10.01 -14.32
N ALA A 395 2.30 -9.98 -13.00
CA ALA A 395 2.77 -11.12 -12.22
C ALA A 395 1.95 -12.38 -12.47
N THR A 396 0.62 -12.25 -12.50
CA THR A 396 -0.29 -13.37 -12.71
C THR A 396 -0.06 -14.03 -14.07
N VAL A 397 0.12 -13.24 -15.13
CA VAL A 397 0.43 -13.75 -16.48
C VAL A 397 1.81 -14.40 -16.53
N LEU A 398 2.83 -13.79 -15.90
CA LEU A 398 4.20 -14.31 -15.88
C LEU A 398 4.28 -15.63 -15.14
N ILE A 399 3.66 -15.72 -13.96
CA ILE A 399 3.66 -16.95 -13.15
C ILE A 399 2.90 -18.05 -13.88
N GLY A 400 1.73 -17.74 -14.48
CA GLY A 400 1.02 -18.68 -15.34
C GLY A 400 1.87 -19.21 -16.49
N THR A 401 2.67 -18.33 -17.11
CA THR A 401 3.59 -18.72 -18.18
C THR A 401 4.72 -19.62 -17.69
N TRP A 402 5.37 -19.28 -16.56
CA TRP A 402 6.47 -20.07 -15.98
C TRP A 402 6.04 -21.43 -15.45
N THR A 403 4.77 -21.54 -15.03
CA THR A 403 4.20 -22.82 -14.57
C THR A 403 3.63 -23.67 -15.70
N GLY A 404 3.51 -23.13 -16.92
CA GLY A 404 2.87 -23.78 -18.06
C GLY A 404 1.35 -23.79 -17.99
N GLU A 405 0.77 -22.89 -17.18
CA GLU A 405 -0.66 -22.78 -16.90
C GLU A 405 -1.27 -21.48 -17.49
N PHE A 406 -0.72 -21.00 -18.60
CA PHE A 406 -1.23 -19.83 -19.34
C PHE A 406 -1.56 -20.23 -20.78
N ASP A 407 -2.82 -20.10 -21.17
CA ASP A 407 -3.32 -20.35 -22.52
C ASP A 407 -3.11 -19.10 -23.39
N ARG A 408 -2.09 -19.13 -24.25
CA ARG A 408 -1.73 -18.02 -25.15
C ARG A 408 -2.72 -17.81 -26.28
N GLU A 409 -3.36 -18.89 -26.77
CA GLU A 409 -4.35 -18.79 -27.85
C GLU A 409 -5.57 -18.06 -27.32
N ARG A 410 -6.06 -18.47 -26.15
CA ARG A 410 -7.15 -17.81 -25.45
C ARG A 410 -6.83 -16.33 -25.15
N ALA A 411 -5.62 -16.04 -24.67
CA ALA A 411 -5.18 -14.67 -24.39
C ALA A 411 -5.20 -13.81 -25.67
N THR A 412 -4.80 -14.36 -26.79
CA THR A 412 -4.82 -13.65 -28.09
C THR A 412 -6.26 -13.34 -28.52
N GLU A 413 -7.19 -14.26 -28.39
CA GLU A 413 -8.61 -14.03 -28.69
C GLU A 413 -9.21 -12.92 -27.81
N VAL A 414 -8.96 -12.98 -26.51
CA VAL A 414 -9.45 -11.99 -25.54
C VAL A 414 -8.87 -10.59 -25.83
N LEU A 415 -7.55 -10.50 -25.98
CA LEU A 415 -6.86 -9.21 -26.18
C LEU A 415 -7.15 -8.58 -27.55
N THR A 416 -7.51 -9.37 -28.56
CA THR A 416 -7.96 -8.88 -29.87
C THR A 416 -9.45 -8.56 -29.92
N GLY A 417 -10.20 -8.84 -28.85
CA GLY A 417 -11.63 -8.57 -28.74
C GLY A 417 -12.55 -9.63 -29.40
N LYS A 418 -12.00 -10.77 -29.84
CA LYS A 418 -12.78 -11.89 -30.39
C LYS A 418 -13.57 -12.63 -29.31
N ALA A 419 -13.11 -12.59 -28.08
CA ALA A 419 -13.77 -13.17 -26.91
C ALA A 419 -13.91 -12.09 -25.82
N PRO A 420 -14.95 -11.23 -25.89
CA PRO A 420 -15.15 -10.17 -24.89
C PRO A 420 -15.51 -10.75 -23.53
N PHE A 421 -15.09 -10.04 -22.46
CA PHE A 421 -15.44 -10.40 -21.09
C PHE A 421 -16.92 -10.08 -20.82
N ASP A 422 -17.66 -11.06 -20.32
CA ASP A 422 -19.05 -10.86 -19.92
C ASP A 422 -19.12 -10.36 -18.47
N GLU A 423 -19.56 -9.12 -18.30
CA GLU A 423 -19.69 -8.46 -17.00
C GLU A 423 -20.79 -9.10 -16.11
N THR A 424 -21.71 -9.86 -16.68
CA THR A 424 -22.81 -10.49 -15.92
C THR A 424 -22.30 -11.64 -15.05
N THR A 425 -21.21 -12.27 -15.41
CA THR A 425 -20.58 -13.35 -14.62
C THR A 425 -20.15 -12.91 -13.23
N LEU A 426 -19.82 -11.63 -13.04
CA LEU A 426 -19.49 -11.05 -11.73
C LEU A 426 -20.70 -10.87 -10.81
N LEU A 427 -21.91 -10.84 -11.36
CA LEU A 427 -23.13 -10.66 -10.59
C LEU A 427 -23.69 -12.00 -10.07
N ASP A 428 -23.32 -13.10 -10.69
CA ASP A 428 -23.79 -14.43 -10.29
C ASP A 428 -22.97 -15.03 -9.14
N GLU A 429 -21.69 -14.69 -9.00
CA GLU A 429 -20.85 -15.10 -7.86
C GLU A 429 -21.30 -14.48 -6.52
N ASP A 430 -21.94 -13.30 -6.54
CA ASP A 430 -22.51 -12.69 -5.32
C ASP A 430 -23.78 -13.45 -4.82
N LYS A 431 -24.37 -14.35 -5.62
CA LYS A 431 -25.56 -15.13 -5.23
C LYS A 431 -25.22 -16.46 -4.57
N ASP A 432 -24.06 -17.04 -4.85
CA ASP A 432 -23.62 -18.31 -4.25
C ASP A 432 -23.05 -18.15 -2.83
N GLY A 433 -22.95 -16.93 -2.32
CA GLY A 433 -22.55 -16.61 -0.93
C GLY A 433 -23.69 -16.71 0.10
N ASP A 434 -24.91 -16.99 -0.29
CA ASP A 434 -26.04 -17.21 0.62
C ASP A 434 -26.24 -18.73 0.81
N ASP A 435 -25.43 -19.33 1.69
CA ASP A 435 -25.56 -20.71 2.19
C ASP A 435 -26.88 -20.86 2.98
N THR A 436 -28.01 -20.73 2.33
CA THR A 436 -29.27 -21.29 2.81
C THR A 436 -29.30 -22.76 2.39
N PRO A 437 -29.33 -23.72 3.34
CA PRO A 437 -29.49 -25.13 2.98
C PRO A 437 -30.82 -25.29 2.25
N PRO A 438 -30.85 -26.12 1.19
CA PRO A 438 -32.10 -26.36 0.46
C PRO A 438 -33.18 -26.86 1.41
N PRO A 439 -34.43 -26.41 1.24
CA PRO A 439 -35.54 -26.86 2.09
C PRO A 439 -35.64 -28.39 2.01
N ALA A 440 -35.65 -29.02 3.19
CA ALA A 440 -35.78 -30.46 3.31
C ALA A 440 -37.02 -30.91 2.51
N THR A 441 -36.77 -31.70 1.48
CA THR A 441 -37.84 -32.39 0.78
C THR A 441 -38.57 -33.28 1.77
N ARG A 442 -39.83 -32.94 2.09
CA ARG A 442 -40.76 -33.85 2.78
C ARG A 442 -40.88 -35.09 1.91
N SER A 443 -40.40 -36.20 2.40
CA SER A 443 -40.75 -37.51 1.90
C SER A 443 -42.22 -37.76 2.30
N ASP A 444 -43.13 -37.59 1.39
CA ASP A 444 -44.46 -38.15 1.49
C ASP A 444 -44.33 -39.68 1.28
N ASP A 445 -44.30 -40.39 2.38
CA ASP A 445 -44.47 -41.84 2.39
C ASP A 445 -45.95 -42.14 2.61
N PRO A 446 -46.65 -42.79 1.67
CA PRO A 446 -48.05 -43.12 1.86
C PRO A 446 -48.21 -44.37 2.71
N ALA A 447 -49.03 -44.22 3.71
CA ALA A 447 -49.63 -45.18 4.60
C ALA A 447 -49.62 -46.65 4.14
N MET A 448 -49.11 -47.55 4.94
CA MET A 448 -49.60 -48.94 5.03
C MET A 448 -50.70 -49.03 6.07
N SER A 449 -51.89 -49.41 5.62
CA SER A 449 -53.01 -49.81 6.46
C SER A 449 -52.83 -51.23 7.00
N PRO A 450 -53.46 -51.57 8.12
CA PRO A 450 -53.28 -52.85 8.81
C PRO A 450 -54.18 -53.94 8.29
N VAL A 451 -53.69 -55.16 8.33
CA VAL A 451 -54.52 -56.38 8.57
C VAL A 451 -53.78 -57.19 9.64
#